data_d97aea41b8cc77ad09097ebeade36ad1
#
_entry.id   d97aea41b8cc77ad09097ebeade36ad1
#
_cell.length_a   1.000
_cell.length_b   1.000
_cell.length_c   1.000
_cell.angle_alpha   90.00
_cell.angle_beta   90.00
_cell.angle_gamma   90.00
#
_symmetry.space_group_name_H-M   'P 1'
#
loop_
_entity.id
_entity.type
_entity.pdbx_description
1 polymer ?
#
loop_
_entity_poly.entity_id
_entity_poly.type
_entity_poly.pdbx_seq_one_letter_code
_entity_poly.pdbx_strand_id
1 'polypeptide(L)'
;MTTLARYNSANINQLMERLQRNTIGMDDYFDRVFSYEAQSYPPYNLVQVSEDESRLELALAGFSQDEVKVYTEKGYLVIEGQKESSDGREYIHRGLASRSFTRSWSISEDTEVSDVNFENGLLVVTLARVIPENRRRRYLMGGADTK
;
A
#
# COMPACT_ATOMS: atom_id res chain seq x y z
N MET A 1 5.54 -40.74 2.60
CA MET A 1 4.36 -39.84 2.75
C MET A 1 4.81 -38.54 3.34
N THR A 2 4.73 -37.49 2.59
CA THR A 2 5.00 -36.12 3.06
C THR A 2 3.80 -35.66 3.89
N THR A 3 4.01 -35.52 5.17
CA THR A 3 3.02 -34.92 6.06
C THR A 3 3.03 -33.42 5.78
N LEU A 4 1.99 -32.90 5.15
CA LEU A 4 1.77 -31.46 5.06
C LEU A 4 1.54 -30.93 6.46
N ALA A 5 2.54 -30.24 7.01
CA ALA A 5 2.38 -29.55 8.27
C ALA A 5 1.32 -28.46 8.10
N ARG A 6 0.20 -28.61 8.79
CA ARG A 6 -0.80 -27.55 8.88
C ARG A 6 -0.24 -26.44 9.74
N TYR A 7 0.16 -25.36 9.12
CA TYR A 7 0.53 -24.14 9.82
C TYR A 7 -0.76 -23.47 10.33
N ASN A 8 -0.84 -23.31 11.64
CA ASN A 8 -1.86 -22.47 12.26
C ASN A 8 -1.24 -21.10 12.62
N SER A 9 -2.07 -20.12 12.90
CA SER A 9 -1.64 -18.76 13.22
C SER A 9 -0.66 -18.69 14.40
N ALA A 10 -0.78 -19.57 15.37
CA ALA A 10 0.14 -19.65 16.52
C ALA A 10 1.55 -20.13 16.11
N ASN A 11 1.62 -21.07 15.18
CA ASN A 11 2.91 -21.58 14.67
C ASN A 11 3.62 -20.53 13.80
N ILE A 12 2.86 -19.74 13.08
CA ILE A 12 3.40 -18.64 12.26
C ILE A 12 4.02 -17.59 13.18
N ASN A 13 3.34 -17.18 14.24
CA ASN A 13 3.88 -16.22 15.20
C ASN A 13 5.19 -16.68 15.85
N GLN A 14 5.28 -17.97 16.24
CA GLN A 14 6.52 -18.53 16.80
C GLN A 14 7.65 -18.61 15.78
N LEU A 15 7.34 -18.92 14.53
CA LEU A 15 8.33 -18.91 13.44
C LEU A 15 8.85 -17.51 13.20
N MET A 16 7.98 -16.54 13.29
CA MET A 16 8.29 -15.12 13.16
C MET A 16 9.22 -14.60 14.25
N GLU A 17 8.92 -14.92 15.50
CA GLU A 17 9.79 -14.55 16.61
C GLU A 17 11.19 -15.17 16.49
N ARG A 18 11.29 -16.39 15.95
CA ARG A 18 12.59 -17.03 15.69
C ARG A 18 13.36 -16.36 14.57
N LEU A 19 12.67 -15.94 13.51
CA LEU A 19 13.27 -15.23 12.38
C LEU A 19 13.75 -13.82 12.80
N GLN A 20 12.98 -13.11 13.61
CA GLN A 20 13.37 -11.81 14.14
C GLN A 20 14.61 -11.86 15.02
N ARG A 21 14.79 -12.91 15.81
CA ARG A 21 15.96 -13.07 16.69
C ARG A 21 17.26 -13.33 15.94
N ASN A 22 17.19 -13.87 14.73
CA ASN A 22 18.37 -14.33 13.99
C ASN A 22 18.72 -13.45 12.78
N THR A 23 17.97 -12.38 12.51
CA THR A 23 18.21 -11.51 11.37
C THR A 23 18.54 -10.10 11.82
N ILE A 24 19.76 -9.68 11.55
CA ILE A 24 20.22 -8.31 11.82
C ILE A 24 19.95 -7.46 10.58
N GLY A 25 19.25 -6.34 10.75
CA GLY A 25 18.96 -5.39 9.68
C GLY A 25 17.71 -5.69 8.84
N MET A 26 16.91 -6.68 9.22
CA MET A 26 15.62 -7.00 8.58
C MET A 26 14.40 -6.57 9.39
N ASP A 27 14.59 -5.90 10.51
CA ASP A 27 13.49 -5.46 11.39
C ASP A 27 12.49 -4.59 10.62
N ASP A 28 12.97 -3.65 9.83
CA ASP A 28 12.14 -2.81 8.98
C ASP A 28 11.35 -3.59 7.92
N TYR A 29 11.92 -4.68 7.41
CA TYR A 29 11.26 -5.53 6.43
C TYR A 29 10.12 -6.32 7.05
N PHE A 30 10.35 -6.91 8.23
CA PHE A 30 9.34 -7.65 8.95
C PHE A 30 8.22 -6.75 9.44
N ASP A 31 8.53 -5.57 9.97
CA ASP A 31 7.53 -4.59 10.36
C ASP A 31 6.66 -4.17 9.16
N ARG A 32 7.23 -4.05 7.98
CA ARG A 32 6.49 -3.72 6.75
C ARG A 32 5.60 -4.87 6.26
N VAL A 33 6.08 -6.10 6.32
CA VAL A 33 5.32 -7.28 5.86
C VAL A 33 4.20 -7.63 6.84
N PHE A 34 4.43 -7.44 8.15
CA PHE A 34 3.48 -7.88 9.19
C PHE A 34 2.60 -6.79 9.77
N SER A 35 3.01 -5.53 9.72
CA SER A 35 2.09 -4.43 10.01
C SER A 35 0.96 -4.33 8.98
N TYR A 36 1.12 -5.01 7.85
CA TYR A 36 0.11 -5.08 6.80
C TYR A 36 -1.18 -5.79 7.23
N GLU A 37 -1.10 -6.83 8.06
CA GLU A 37 -2.27 -7.56 8.51
C GLU A 37 -2.93 -6.96 9.77
N ALA A 38 -2.19 -6.23 10.59
CA ALA A 38 -2.67 -5.74 11.88
C ALA A 38 -3.46 -4.43 11.79
N GLN A 39 -3.37 -3.68 10.69
CA GLN A 39 -4.01 -2.38 10.53
C GLN A 39 -4.92 -2.35 9.33
N SER A 40 -6.17 -2.70 9.54
CA SER A 40 -7.25 -2.54 8.56
C SER A 40 -7.69 -1.08 8.35
N TYR A 41 -7.04 -0.12 9.00
CA TYR A 41 -7.35 1.30 8.89
C TYR A 41 -6.26 2.08 8.13
N PRO A 42 -6.66 2.97 7.22
CA PRO A 42 -8.00 3.17 6.70
C PRO A 42 -8.45 2.03 5.78
N PRO A 43 -9.77 1.79 5.65
CA PRO A 43 -10.30 0.85 4.66
C PRO A 43 -9.91 1.30 3.25
N TYR A 44 -9.56 0.36 2.40
CA TYR A 44 -9.15 0.66 1.03
C TYR A 44 -9.61 -0.41 0.04
N ASN A 45 -9.74 0.00 -1.20
CA ASN A 45 -9.89 -0.88 -2.36
C ASN A 45 -8.70 -0.72 -3.30
N LEU A 46 -8.29 -1.79 -3.92
CA LEU A 46 -7.38 -1.76 -5.05
C LEU A 46 -8.15 -2.25 -6.29
N VAL A 47 -8.40 -1.36 -7.23
CA VAL A 47 -9.24 -1.61 -8.41
C VAL A 47 -8.34 -1.72 -9.63
N GLN A 48 -8.48 -2.80 -10.38
CA GLN A 48 -7.86 -2.94 -11.71
C GLN A 48 -8.79 -2.26 -12.73
N VAL A 49 -8.30 -1.20 -13.37
CA VAL A 49 -9.06 -0.46 -14.39
C VAL A 49 -8.77 -1.00 -15.79
N SER A 50 -7.50 -1.28 -16.06
CA SER A 50 -7.02 -1.89 -17.29
C SER A 50 -5.75 -2.70 -17.02
N GLU A 51 -5.12 -3.25 -18.05
CA GLU A 51 -3.84 -3.97 -17.89
C GLU A 51 -2.73 -3.06 -17.36
N ASP A 52 -2.80 -1.77 -17.70
CA ASP A 52 -1.78 -0.78 -17.38
C ASP A 52 -2.22 0.27 -16.35
N GLU A 53 -3.44 0.18 -15.83
CA GLU A 53 -3.97 1.15 -14.87
C GLU A 53 -4.68 0.47 -13.71
N SER A 54 -4.33 0.90 -12.51
CA SER A 54 -5.02 0.52 -11.27
C SER A 54 -5.31 1.76 -10.42
N ARG A 55 -6.29 1.65 -9.55
CA ARG A 55 -6.68 2.69 -8.60
C ARG A 55 -6.67 2.18 -7.19
N LEU A 56 -6.01 2.91 -6.33
CA LEU A 56 -6.06 2.71 -4.89
C LEU A 56 -7.05 3.73 -4.31
N GLU A 57 -8.09 3.25 -3.67
CA GLU A 57 -9.15 4.06 -3.07
C GLU A 57 -9.12 3.90 -1.55
N LEU A 58 -8.94 5.00 -0.82
CA LEU A 58 -8.95 5.00 0.64
C LEU A 58 -10.16 5.77 1.17
N ALA A 59 -10.89 5.17 2.08
CA ALA A 59 -11.97 5.85 2.78
C ALA A 59 -11.42 6.71 3.92
N LEU A 60 -11.40 8.02 3.72
CA LEU A 60 -10.84 9.01 4.64
C LEU A 60 -11.92 10.01 5.09
N ALA A 61 -13.06 9.50 5.51
CA ALA A 61 -14.12 10.32 6.08
C ALA A 61 -13.62 11.09 7.31
N GLY A 62 -13.86 12.40 7.32
CA GLY A 62 -13.42 13.27 8.42
C GLY A 62 -12.02 13.86 8.27
N PHE A 63 -11.26 13.49 7.23
CA PHE A 63 -10.00 14.13 6.88
C PHE A 63 -10.21 15.30 5.92
N SER A 64 -9.47 16.37 6.11
CA SER A 64 -9.30 17.41 5.11
C SER A 64 -8.09 17.11 4.21
N GLN A 65 -8.03 17.76 3.07
CA GLN A 65 -6.91 17.57 2.14
C GLN A 65 -5.55 17.94 2.77
N ASP A 66 -5.52 18.95 3.64
CA ASP A 66 -4.31 19.40 4.32
C ASP A 66 -3.78 18.39 5.36
N GLU A 67 -4.63 17.49 5.83
CA GLU A 67 -4.29 16.45 6.80
C GLU A 67 -3.73 15.18 6.15
N VAL A 68 -3.74 15.10 4.82
CA VAL A 68 -3.32 13.92 4.06
C VAL A 68 -2.11 14.23 3.20
N LYS A 69 -1.11 13.37 3.27
CA LYS A 69 0.09 13.42 2.42
C LYS A 69 0.19 12.15 1.60
N VAL A 70 0.47 12.30 0.33
CA VAL A 70 0.70 11.20 -0.61
C VAL A 70 2.05 11.42 -1.29
N TYR A 71 2.93 10.45 -1.20
CA TYR A 71 4.25 10.52 -1.84
C TYR A 71 4.79 9.13 -2.17
N THR A 72 5.77 9.10 -3.04
CA THR A 72 6.53 7.88 -3.36
C THR A 72 7.94 8.00 -2.82
N GLU A 73 8.44 6.93 -2.23
CA GLU A 73 9.79 6.86 -1.71
C GLU A 73 10.33 5.44 -1.79
N LYS A 74 11.51 5.27 -2.36
CA LYS A 74 12.24 3.99 -2.42
C LYS A 74 11.39 2.81 -2.91
N GLY A 75 10.58 3.01 -3.93
CA GLY A 75 9.72 1.97 -4.50
C GLY A 75 8.44 1.70 -3.71
N TYR A 76 8.06 2.60 -2.83
CA TYR A 76 6.81 2.55 -2.07
C TYR A 76 5.94 3.77 -2.35
N LEU A 77 4.65 3.55 -2.48
CA LEU A 77 3.64 4.58 -2.34
C LEU A 77 3.29 4.70 -0.86
N VAL A 78 3.45 5.88 -0.30
CA VAL A 78 3.18 6.16 1.11
C VAL A 78 2.04 7.16 1.22
N ILE A 79 1.08 6.86 2.07
CA ILE A 79 -0.04 7.72 2.40
C ILE A 79 -0.08 7.92 3.91
N GLU A 80 -0.02 9.17 4.32
CA GLU A 80 -0.04 9.58 5.72
C GLU A 80 -1.26 10.47 5.98
N GLY A 81 -1.98 10.17 7.04
CA GLY A 81 -3.03 11.02 7.56
C GLY A 81 -2.71 11.47 8.96
N GLN A 82 -2.87 12.75 9.26
CA GLN A 82 -2.67 13.30 10.59
C GLN A 82 -3.98 13.84 11.15
N LYS A 83 -4.33 13.40 12.35
CA LYS A 83 -5.46 13.88 13.14
C LYS A 83 -5.02 14.23 14.54
N GLU A 84 -5.60 15.28 15.11
CA GLU A 84 -5.44 15.55 16.52
C GLU A 84 -6.06 14.40 17.35
N SER A 85 -5.37 14.00 18.41
CA SER A 85 -5.73 12.83 19.20
C SER A 85 -7.01 13.00 20.02
N SER A 86 -7.51 14.22 20.19
CA SER A 86 -8.73 14.51 20.95
C SER A 86 -9.43 15.73 20.36
N ASP A 87 -10.71 15.55 20.04
CA ASP A 87 -11.60 16.62 19.61
C ASP A 87 -12.43 17.23 20.75
N GLY A 88 -12.20 16.77 22.00
CA GLY A 88 -12.88 17.23 23.19
C GLY A 88 -14.36 16.89 23.29
N ARG A 89 -14.87 16.06 22.36
CA ARG A 89 -16.28 15.65 22.35
C ARG A 89 -16.52 14.39 23.19
N GLU A 90 -17.65 14.34 23.82
CA GLU A 90 -18.14 13.14 24.50
C GLU A 90 -19.04 12.32 23.55
N TYR A 91 -18.67 11.06 23.33
CA TYR A 91 -19.39 10.18 22.40
C TYR A 91 -20.28 9.21 23.16
N ILE A 92 -21.56 9.15 22.79
CA ILE A 92 -22.44 8.05 23.19
C ILE A 92 -22.07 6.77 22.45
N HIS A 93 -21.70 6.90 21.17
CA HIS A 93 -21.16 5.84 20.32
C HIS A 93 -20.15 6.42 19.34
N ARG A 94 -19.02 5.77 19.20
CA ARG A 94 -17.99 6.18 18.23
C ARG A 94 -17.68 5.04 17.26
N GLY A 95 -18.28 5.13 16.08
CA GLY A 95 -18.08 4.16 15.01
C GLY A 95 -17.11 4.63 13.91
N LEU A 96 -16.84 5.94 13.83
CA LEU A 96 -15.90 6.50 12.87
C LEU A 96 -14.50 6.58 13.48
N ALA A 97 -13.57 5.87 12.88
CA ALA A 97 -12.16 5.90 13.27
C ALA A 97 -11.43 7.02 12.50
N SER A 98 -11.52 8.27 13.00
CA SER A 98 -10.66 9.36 12.50
C SER A 98 -9.39 9.42 13.32
N ARG A 99 -8.36 8.71 12.92
CA ARG A 99 -7.07 8.64 13.62
C ARG A 99 -5.91 8.79 12.66
N SER A 100 -4.78 9.25 13.16
CA SER A 100 -3.55 9.30 12.38
C SER A 100 -3.12 7.92 11.92
N PHE A 101 -2.61 7.84 10.72
CA PHE A 101 -2.14 6.60 10.11
C PHE A 101 -0.98 6.86 9.17
N THR A 102 -0.21 5.83 8.91
CA THR A 102 0.76 5.76 7.83
C THR A 102 0.62 4.41 7.16
N ARG A 103 0.34 4.40 5.87
CA ARG A 103 0.25 3.20 5.05
C ARG A 103 1.21 3.26 3.88
N SER A 104 1.79 2.14 3.56
CA SER A 104 2.68 2.01 2.41
C SER A 104 2.36 0.79 1.57
N TRP A 105 2.47 0.93 0.27
CA TRP A 105 2.32 -0.14 -0.71
C TRP A 105 3.57 -0.20 -1.56
N SER A 106 4.09 -1.39 -1.77
CA SER A 106 5.17 -1.61 -2.72
C SER A 106 4.66 -1.39 -4.14
N ILE A 107 5.35 -0.57 -4.90
CA ILE A 107 5.08 -0.35 -6.33
C ILE A 107 6.25 -0.86 -7.16
N SER A 108 5.94 -1.42 -8.33
CA SER A 108 6.99 -1.88 -9.25
C SER A 108 7.75 -0.69 -9.85
N GLU A 109 8.96 -0.94 -10.34
CA GLU A 109 9.77 0.08 -10.99
C GLU A 109 9.10 0.68 -12.24
N ASP A 110 8.17 -0.06 -12.84
CA ASP A 110 7.42 0.34 -14.03
C ASP A 110 6.09 1.02 -13.68
N THR A 111 5.81 1.23 -12.40
CA THR A 111 4.55 1.84 -11.93
C THR A 111 4.80 3.25 -11.41
N GLU A 112 4.02 4.18 -11.90
CA GLU A 112 4.05 5.58 -11.50
C GLU A 112 2.67 6.04 -11.03
N VAL A 113 2.65 7.01 -10.12
CA VAL A 113 1.42 7.71 -9.75
C VAL A 113 1.08 8.70 -10.85
N SER A 114 -0.02 8.50 -11.53
CA SER A 114 -0.48 9.37 -12.62
C SER A 114 -1.44 10.46 -12.16
N ASP A 115 -2.21 10.19 -11.11
CA ASP A 115 -3.17 11.15 -10.56
C ASP A 115 -3.46 10.89 -9.08
N VAL A 116 -3.76 11.94 -8.34
CA VAL A 116 -4.22 11.90 -6.95
C VAL A 116 -5.41 12.83 -6.80
N ASN A 117 -6.55 12.28 -6.43
CA ASN A 117 -7.77 13.03 -6.21
C ASN A 117 -8.34 12.74 -4.82
N PHE A 118 -8.77 13.79 -4.13
CA PHE A 118 -9.44 13.68 -2.84
C PHE A 118 -10.79 14.39 -2.88
N GLU A 119 -11.85 13.62 -2.93
CA GLU A 119 -13.22 14.14 -3.07
C GLU A 119 -14.22 13.26 -2.32
N ASN A 120 -15.19 13.89 -1.68
CA ASN A 120 -16.28 13.21 -0.96
C ASN A 120 -15.77 12.21 0.13
N GLY A 121 -14.65 12.52 0.78
CA GLY A 121 -14.06 11.65 1.79
C GLY A 121 -13.34 10.43 1.22
N LEU A 122 -13.14 10.34 -0.09
CA LEU A 122 -12.43 9.27 -0.76
C LEU A 122 -11.14 9.80 -1.39
N LEU A 123 -10.01 9.24 -0.99
CA LEU A 123 -8.73 9.46 -1.65
C LEU A 123 -8.55 8.43 -2.74
N VAL A 124 -8.38 8.87 -3.96
CA VAL A 124 -8.13 8.02 -5.13
C VAL A 124 -6.76 8.31 -5.68
N VAL A 125 -5.89 7.31 -5.67
CA VAL A 125 -4.57 7.36 -6.27
C VAL A 125 -4.57 6.47 -7.51
N THR A 126 -4.38 7.07 -8.67
CA THR A 126 -4.29 6.34 -9.93
C THR A 126 -2.84 5.97 -10.22
N LEU A 127 -2.61 4.71 -10.46
CA LEU A 127 -1.32 4.11 -10.75
C LEU A 127 -1.30 3.65 -12.20
N ALA A 128 -0.33 4.12 -12.95
CA ALA A 128 -0.14 3.73 -14.34
C ALA A 128 1.16 2.95 -14.50
N ARG A 129 1.10 1.91 -15.34
CA ARG A 129 2.28 1.17 -15.73
C ARG A 129 2.95 1.88 -16.89
N VAL A 130 4.18 2.31 -16.69
CA VAL A 130 5.01 2.96 -17.69
C VAL A 130 6.23 2.09 -17.95
N ILE A 131 6.35 1.54 -19.16
CA ILE A 131 7.53 0.78 -19.56
C ILE A 131 8.58 1.79 -20.03
N PRO A 132 9.71 1.95 -19.32
CA PRO A 132 10.79 2.83 -19.74
C PRO A 132 11.27 2.48 -21.15
N GLU A 133 11.62 3.48 -21.92
CA GLU A 133 12.03 3.30 -23.33
C GLU A 133 13.22 2.36 -23.48
N ASN A 134 14.13 2.34 -22.51
CA ASN A 134 15.28 1.44 -22.48
C ASN A 134 14.90 -0.03 -22.22
N ARG A 135 13.71 -0.33 -21.74
CA ARG A 135 13.18 -1.67 -21.53
C ARG A 135 12.19 -2.12 -22.60
N ARG A 136 11.84 -1.23 -23.53
CA ARG A 136 11.01 -1.60 -24.68
C ARG A 136 11.76 -2.53 -25.61
N ARG A 137 11.05 -3.45 -26.21
CA ARG A 137 11.63 -4.35 -27.21
C ARG A 137 12.19 -3.53 -28.38
N ARG A 138 13.46 -3.65 -28.60
CA ARG A 138 14.14 -3.05 -29.74
C ARG A 138 14.61 -4.16 -30.68
N TYR A 139 14.08 -4.17 -31.89
CA TYR A 139 14.53 -5.10 -32.87
C TYR A 139 15.87 -4.64 -33.44
N LEU A 140 16.88 -5.50 -33.33
CA LEU A 140 18.19 -5.26 -33.92
C LEU A 140 18.32 -5.89 -35.31
N MET A 141 17.48 -6.88 -35.62
CA MET A 141 17.36 -7.55 -36.93
C MET A 141 16.03 -8.31 -36.99
N GLY A 142 15.40 -8.33 -38.17
CA GLY A 142 14.20 -9.16 -38.40
C GLY A 142 12.92 -8.66 -37.75
N GLY A 143 12.88 -7.44 -37.25
CA GLY A 143 11.66 -6.79 -36.78
C GLY A 143 10.84 -6.25 -37.95
N ALA A 144 9.53 -6.58 -37.97
CA ALA A 144 8.63 -5.90 -38.89
C ALA A 144 8.28 -4.52 -38.34
N ASP A 145 8.52 -3.45 -39.12
CA ASP A 145 8.01 -2.12 -38.82
C ASP A 145 6.48 -2.15 -38.94
N THR A 146 5.81 -2.32 -37.80
CA THR A 146 4.38 -2.06 -37.73
C THR A 146 4.16 -0.56 -37.59
N LYS A 147 3.73 0.03 -38.67
CA LYS A 147 3.19 1.40 -38.63
C LYS A 147 1.88 1.45 -37.83
#